data_98cb63c5eaca46302f057231579ca945
#
_entry.id   98cb63c5eaca46302f057231579ca945
#
_cell.length_a   1.000
_cell.length_b   1.000
_cell.length_c   1.000
_cell.angle_alpha   90.00
_cell.angle_beta   90.00
_cell.angle_gamma   90.00
#
_symmetry.space_group_name_H-M   'P 1'
#
loop_
_entity.id
_entity.type
_entity.pdbx_description
1 polymer ?
#
loop_
_entity_poly.entity_id
_entity_poly.type
_entity_poly.pdbx_seq_one_letter_code
_entity_poly.pdbx_strand_id
1 'polypeptide(L)'
;MPEKRIRVLIAKPGLDGHDRGAKVIARALRDAGMEVIYTGLRQTPEMIASAAVQEDVDVIGLSILSGAHNTLCPQLMKLLHEKGMQDVTVLVGGIIPEADIPGLKQAGIAEIFLPGTSTQEIIAFIHKRLAQPR
;
A
#
# COMPACT_ATOMS: atom_id res chain seq x y z
N MET A 1 16.60 -21.69 9.48
CA MET A 1 15.56 -21.40 8.49
C MET A 1 15.71 -19.99 7.98
N PRO A 2 15.71 -19.79 6.69
CA PRO A 2 15.73 -18.44 6.19
C PRO A 2 14.45 -17.71 6.60
N GLU A 3 14.60 -16.48 7.02
CA GLU A 3 13.44 -15.66 7.32
C GLU A 3 12.65 -15.40 6.05
N LYS A 4 11.33 -15.44 6.16
CA LYS A 4 10.46 -15.09 5.05
C LYS A 4 10.61 -13.60 4.77
N ARG A 5 10.88 -13.25 3.53
CA ARG A 5 10.93 -11.85 3.12
C ARG A 5 9.54 -11.23 3.19
N ILE A 6 9.51 -9.97 3.58
CA ILE A 6 8.28 -9.18 3.52
C ILE A 6 7.93 -8.96 2.06
N ARG A 7 6.70 -9.31 1.68
CA ARG A 7 6.21 -9.14 0.31
C ARG A 7 5.32 -7.93 0.25
N VAL A 8 5.64 -7.00 -0.65
CA VAL A 8 4.94 -5.73 -0.78
C VAL A 8 4.40 -5.58 -2.18
N LEU A 9 3.13 -5.24 -2.29
CA LEU A 9 2.50 -4.90 -3.56
C LEU A 9 2.40 -3.37 -3.65
N ILE A 10 3.00 -2.78 -4.65
CA ILE A 10 2.89 -1.34 -4.92
C ILE A 10 1.95 -1.16 -6.09
N ALA A 11 0.90 -0.38 -5.89
CA ALA A 11 -0.14 -0.19 -6.88
C ALA A 11 -0.52 1.27 -7.02
N LYS A 12 -0.94 1.65 -8.23
CA LYS A 12 -1.51 2.97 -8.52
C LYS A 12 -2.94 2.79 -8.97
N PRO A 13 -3.90 2.95 -8.06
CA PRO A 13 -5.31 2.84 -8.43
C PRO A 13 -5.80 4.07 -9.18
N GLY A 14 -6.85 3.88 -9.97
CA GLY A 14 -7.50 4.95 -10.71
C GLY A 14 -6.79 5.29 -12.00
N LEU A 15 -7.05 6.50 -12.51
CA LEU A 15 -6.60 6.92 -13.83
C LEU A 15 -5.32 7.77 -13.81
N ASP A 16 -4.70 7.92 -12.64
CA ASP A 16 -3.49 8.71 -12.48
C ASP A 16 -2.33 8.06 -13.24
N GLY A 17 -1.67 8.86 -14.09
CA GLY A 17 -0.53 8.40 -14.88
C GLY A 17 0.84 8.72 -14.27
N HIS A 18 0.90 9.25 -13.06
CA HIS A 18 2.15 9.67 -12.43
C HIS A 18 2.71 8.54 -11.59
N ASP A 19 3.68 7.80 -12.11
CA ASP A 19 4.21 6.61 -11.43
C ASP A 19 5.62 6.76 -10.86
N ARG A 20 6.27 7.90 -11.02
CA ARG A 20 7.64 8.10 -10.58
C ARG A 20 7.82 7.86 -9.08
N GLY A 21 6.92 8.44 -8.26
CA GLY A 21 7.00 8.28 -6.81
C GLY A 21 6.83 6.83 -6.39
N ALA A 22 5.87 6.13 -7.01
CA ALA A 22 5.64 4.71 -6.72
C ALA A 22 6.87 3.87 -7.06
N LYS A 23 7.53 4.15 -8.18
CA LYS A 23 8.73 3.43 -8.59
C LYS A 23 9.90 3.67 -7.65
N VAL A 24 10.06 4.91 -7.17
CA VAL A 24 11.12 5.25 -6.20
C VAL A 24 10.93 4.46 -4.91
N ILE A 25 9.69 4.42 -4.41
CA ILE A 25 9.39 3.67 -3.19
C ILE A 25 9.59 2.18 -3.40
N ALA A 26 9.13 1.64 -4.53
CA ALA A 26 9.31 0.23 -4.85
C ALA A 26 10.78 -0.16 -4.84
N ARG A 27 11.63 0.66 -5.43
CA ARG A 27 13.07 0.41 -5.47
C ARG A 27 13.68 0.47 -4.06
N ALA A 28 13.28 1.47 -3.25
CA ALA A 28 13.81 1.60 -1.90
C ALA A 28 13.46 0.41 -1.02
N LEU A 29 12.23 -0.08 -1.13
CA LEU A 29 11.81 -1.26 -0.36
C LEU A 29 12.53 -2.51 -0.83
N ARG A 30 12.75 -2.64 -2.15
CA ARG A 30 13.51 -3.76 -2.69
C ARG A 30 14.96 -3.73 -2.19
N ASP A 31 15.58 -2.55 -2.20
CA ASP A 31 16.95 -2.38 -1.72
C ASP A 31 17.06 -2.68 -0.21
N ALA A 32 15.96 -2.55 0.53
CA ALA A 32 15.91 -2.90 1.95
C ALA A 32 15.66 -4.40 2.20
N GLY A 33 15.63 -5.21 1.15
CA GLY A 33 15.51 -6.66 1.27
C GLY A 33 14.11 -7.22 1.15
N MET A 34 13.12 -6.39 0.82
CA MET A 34 11.75 -6.84 0.63
C MET A 34 11.53 -7.33 -0.79
N GLU A 35 10.60 -8.26 -0.95
CA GLU A 35 10.12 -8.63 -2.29
C GLU A 35 9.02 -7.67 -2.69
N VAL A 36 9.22 -6.96 -3.79
CA VAL A 36 8.28 -5.93 -4.22
C VAL A 36 7.70 -6.29 -5.58
N ILE A 37 6.37 -6.26 -5.64
CA ILE A 37 5.63 -6.45 -6.87
C ILE A 37 5.02 -5.09 -7.23
N TYR A 38 5.35 -4.58 -8.40
CA TYR A 38 4.78 -3.33 -8.89
C TYR A 38 3.74 -3.66 -9.96
N THR A 39 2.47 -3.33 -9.71
CA THR A 39 1.38 -3.71 -10.63
C THR A 39 1.28 -2.82 -11.84
N GLY A 40 1.89 -1.62 -11.79
CA GLY A 40 1.75 -0.64 -12.87
C GLY A 40 0.63 0.35 -12.63
N LEU A 41 0.31 1.12 -13.67
CA LEU A 41 -0.66 2.19 -13.61
C LEU A 41 -2.09 1.69 -13.77
N ARG A 42 -3.04 2.53 -13.40
CA ARG A 42 -4.47 2.40 -13.71
C ARG A 42 -5.09 1.11 -13.21
N GLN A 43 -4.73 0.73 -12.01
CA GLN A 43 -5.27 -0.46 -11.36
C GLN A 43 -6.64 -0.17 -10.75
N THR A 44 -7.58 -1.11 -10.91
CA THR A 44 -8.85 -1.04 -10.20
C THR A 44 -8.69 -1.68 -8.82
N PRO A 45 -9.56 -1.36 -7.84
CA PRO A 45 -9.51 -2.07 -6.55
C PRO A 45 -9.61 -3.59 -6.71
N GLU A 46 -10.42 -4.08 -7.66
CA GLU A 46 -10.55 -5.52 -7.93
C GLU A 46 -9.23 -6.11 -8.41
N MET A 47 -8.53 -5.42 -9.30
CA MET A 47 -7.24 -5.88 -9.81
C MET A 47 -6.20 -5.93 -8.69
N ILE A 48 -6.19 -4.91 -7.82
CA ILE A 48 -5.26 -4.84 -6.70
C ILE A 48 -5.54 -5.97 -5.71
N ALA A 49 -6.80 -6.18 -5.35
CA ALA A 49 -7.16 -7.22 -4.41
C ALA A 49 -6.83 -8.61 -4.96
N SER A 50 -7.07 -8.84 -6.26
CA SER A 50 -6.73 -10.11 -6.90
C SER A 50 -5.22 -10.35 -6.91
N ALA A 51 -4.43 -9.33 -7.22
CA ALA A 51 -2.98 -9.45 -7.19
C ALA A 51 -2.47 -9.72 -5.77
N ALA A 52 -3.07 -9.08 -4.77
CA ALA A 52 -2.67 -9.28 -3.37
C ALA A 52 -2.88 -10.74 -2.94
N VAL A 53 -4.00 -11.34 -3.33
CA VAL A 53 -4.29 -12.74 -3.03
C VAL A 53 -3.31 -13.65 -3.79
N GLN A 54 -3.16 -13.42 -5.09
CA GLN A 54 -2.32 -14.26 -5.94
C GLN A 54 -0.87 -14.24 -5.48
N GLU A 55 -0.35 -13.08 -5.08
CA GLU A 55 1.03 -12.92 -4.66
C GLU A 55 1.24 -13.14 -3.16
N ASP A 56 0.17 -13.35 -2.40
CA ASP A 56 0.23 -13.58 -0.96
C ASP A 56 1.06 -12.51 -0.24
N VAL A 57 0.69 -11.25 -0.44
CA VAL A 57 1.49 -10.13 0.06
C VAL A 57 1.18 -9.84 1.53
N ASP A 58 2.16 -9.26 2.21
CA ASP A 58 2.04 -8.81 3.60
C ASP A 58 1.62 -7.34 3.68
N VAL A 59 1.99 -6.55 2.67
CA VAL A 59 1.77 -5.10 2.64
C VAL A 59 1.30 -4.69 1.26
N ILE A 60 0.33 -3.79 1.21
CA ILE A 60 -0.07 -3.11 -0.02
C ILE A 60 0.23 -1.63 0.15
N GLY A 61 1.05 -1.07 -0.74
CA GLY A 61 1.30 0.35 -0.80
C GLY A 61 0.57 0.96 -1.99
N LEU A 62 -0.34 1.89 -1.72
CA LEU A 62 -1.09 2.60 -2.75
C LEU A 62 -0.49 3.97 -2.96
N SER A 63 -0.22 4.32 -4.21
CA SER A 63 0.22 5.68 -4.57
C SER A 63 -0.96 6.38 -5.24
N ILE A 64 -1.54 7.38 -4.58
CA ILE A 64 -2.75 8.05 -5.04
C ILE A 64 -2.50 9.56 -5.11
N LEU A 65 -2.45 10.09 -6.33
CA LEU A 65 -2.28 11.53 -6.56
C LEU A 65 -3.52 12.16 -7.19
N SER A 66 -4.54 11.35 -7.48
CA SER A 66 -5.71 11.79 -8.23
C SER A 66 -6.83 12.39 -7.38
N GLY A 67 -6.72 12.32 -6.05
CA GLY A 67 -7.79 12.75 -5.16
C GLY A 67 -8.90 11.71 -4.95
N ALA A 68 -8.77 10.54 -5.55
CA ALA A 68 -9.82 9.50 -5.49
C ALA A 68 -9.70 8.57 -4.28
N HIS A 69 -8.86 8.91 -3.31
CA HIS A 69 -8.56 8.05 -2.16
C HIS A 69 -9.78 7.72 -1.32
N ASN A 70 -10.71 8.66 -1.14
CA ASN A 70 -11.91 8.43 -0.33
C ASN A 70 -12.88 7.43 -0.97
N THR A 71 -12.79 7.23 -2.27
CA THR A 71 -13.61 6.25 -2.98
C THR A 71 -12.89 4.91 -3.10
N LEU A 72 -11.61 4.95 -3.47
CA LEU A 72 -10.85 3.74 -3.80
C LEU A 72 -10.46 2.94 -2.56
N CYS A 73 -10.07 3.61 -1.49
CA CYS A 73 -9.58 2.91 -0.30
C CYS A 73 -10.66 2.07 0.39
N PRO A 74 -11.88 2.59 0.64
CA PRO A 74 -12.91 1.74 1.23
C PRO A 74 -13.29 0.56 0.35
N GLN A 75 -13.33 0.74 -0.98
CA GLN A 75 -13.62 -0.36 -1.90
C GLN A 75 -12.57 -1.45 -1.81
N LEU A 76 -11.29 -1.06 -1.80
CA LEU A 76 -10.21 -2.03 -1.69
C LEU A 76 -10.28 -2.79 -0.38
N MET A 77 -10.49 -2.08 0.74
CA MET A 77 -10.56 -2.72 2.05
C MET A 77 -11.70 -3.73 2.13
N LYS A 78 -12.85 -3.40 1.55
CA LYS A 78 -13.99 -4.32 1.49
C LYS A 78 -13.63 -5.58 0.70
N LEU A 79 -13.00 -5.43 -0.45
CA LEU A 79 -12.60 -6.56 -1.29
C LEU A 79 -11.58 -7.45 -0.58
N LEU A 80 -10.62 -6.86 0.11
CA LEU A 80 -9.63 -7.62 0.88
C LEU A 80 -10.29 -8.43 1.99
N HIS A 81 -11.26 -7.84 2.70
CA HIS A 81 -12.02 -8.57 3.71
C HIS A 81 -12.77 -9.75 3.11
N GLU A 82 -13.45 -9.53 1.99
CA GLU A 82 -14.21 -10.59 1.32
C GLU A 82 -13.32 -11.74 0.86
N LYS A 83 -12.04 -11.44 0.56
CA LYS A 83 -11.08 -12.46 0.09
C LYS A 83 -10.24 -13.06 1.22
N GLY A 84 -10.56 -12.73 2.47
CA GLY A 84 -9.83 -13.29 3.62
C GLY A 84 -8.47 -12.66 3.86
N MET A 85 -8.23 -11.45 3.35
CA MET A 85 -6.96 -10.73 3.47
C MET A 85 -7.03 -9.63 4.54
N GLN A 86 -7.72 -9.86 5.64
CA GLN A 86 -7.88 -8.86 6.70
C GLN A 86 -6.56 -8.46 7.37
N ASP A 87 -5.58 -9.36 7.35
CA ASP A 87 -4.30 -9.13 8.04
C ASP A 87 -3.28 -8.35 7.20
N VAL A 88 -3.60 -8.07 5.95
CA VAL A 88 -2.70 -7.29 5.09
C VAL A 88 -2.64 -5.86 5.59
N THR A 89 -1.43 -5.32 5.68
CA THR A 89 -1.22 -3.91 6.03
C THR A 89 -1.32 -3.06 4.79
N VAL A 90 -2.24 -2.10 4.77
CA VAL A 90 -2.44 -1.21 3.62
C VAL A 90 -1.95 0.18 3.97
N LEU A 91 -1.05 0.70 3.15
CA LEU A 91 -0.45 2.03 3.29
C LEU A 91 -0.86 2.87 2.09
N VAL A 92 -1.00 4.17 2.32
CA VAL A 92 -1.30 5.13 1.24
C VAL A 92 -0.21 6.19 1.22
N GLY A 93 0.34 6.45 0.04
CA GLY A 93 1.24 7.57 -0.20
C GLY A 93 0.64 8.50 -1.24
N GLY A 94 0.83 9.80 -1.06
CA GLY A 94 0.35 10.77 -2.02
C GLY A 94 -0.09 12.07 -1.38
N ILE A 95 -0.76 12.90 -2.17
CA ILE A 95 -1.27 14.19 -1.70
C ILE A 95 -2.66 13.95 -1.11
N ILE A 96 -2.72 13.79 0.20
CA ILE A 96 -3.96 13.49 0.92
C ILE A 96 -4.28 14.65 1.85
N PRO A 97 -5.45 15.29 1.73
CA PRO A 97 -5.83 16.34 2.67
C PRO A 97 -5.86 15.81 4.10
N GLU A 98 -5.35 16.60 5.02
CA GLU A 98 -5.28 16.18 6.43
C GLU A 98 -6.66 15.79 6.97
N ALA A 99 -7.70 16.50 6.55
CA ALA A 99 -9.06 16.22 6.99
C ALA A 99 -9.55 14.83 6.59
N ASP A 100 -8.96 14.21 5.54
CA ASP A 100 -9.37 12.90 5.06
C ASP A 100 -8.64 11.75 5.77
N ILE A 101 -7.57 12.03 6.49
CA ILE A 101 -6.73 11.00 7.11
C ILE A 101 -7.51 10.17 8.14
N PRO A 102 -8.27 10.79 9.08
CA PRO A 102 -9.02 9.97 10.04
C PRO A 102 -9.99 8.99 9.39
N GLY A 103 -10.68 9.41 8.33
CA GLY A 103 -11.62 8.55 7.62
C GLY A 103 -10.94 7.37 6.95
N LEU A 104 -9.77 7.60 6.37
CA LEU A 104 -9.00 6.51 5.76
C LEU A 104 -8.52 5.52 6.81
N LYS A 105 -8.06 5.99 7.96
CA LYS A 105 -7.65 5.10 9.05
C LYS A 105 -8.82 4.31 9.60
N GLN A 106 -10.00 4.91 9.69
CA GLN A 106 -11.21 4.19 10.09
C GLN A 106 -11.58 3.11 9.08
N ALA A 107 -11.31 3.34 7.80
CA ALA A 107 -11.57 2.34 6.76
C ALA A 107 -10.58 1.17 6.81
N GLY A 108 -9.50 1.29 7.59
CA GLY A 108 -8.53 0.21 7.76
C GLY A 108 -7.15 0.50 7.22
N ILE A 109 -6.91 1.69 6.68
CA ILE A 109 -5.59 2.09 6.20
C ILE A 109 -4.66 2.26 7.41
N ALA A 110 -3.51 1.58 7.40
CA ALA A 110 -2.61 1.57 8.55
C ALA A 110 -1.87 2.88 8.72
N GLU A 111 -1.44 3.51 7.62
CA GLU A 111 -0.75 4.79 7.67
C GLU A 111 -0.82 5.51 6.34
N ILE A 112 -0.73 6.83 6.40
CA ILE A 112 -0.69 7.69 5.23
C ILE A 112 0.66 8.43 5.23
N PHE A 113 1.38 8.37 4.11
CA PHE A 113 2.66 9.04 3.96
C PHE A 113 2.52 10.18 2.97
N LEU A 114 2.67 11.40 3.45
CA LEU A 114 2.53 12.60 2.64
C LEU A 114 3.83 12.90 1.89
N PRO A 115 3.79 13.76 0.86
CA PRO A 115 4.99 14.15 0.13
C PRO A 115 6.05 14.69 1.09
N GLY A 116 7.31 14.31 0.86
CA GLY A 116 8.41 14.66 1.73
C GLY A 116 8.75 13.62 2.77
N THR A 117 7.92 12.60 2.96
CA THR A 117 8.25 11.48 3.83
C THR A 117 9.42 10.71 3.24
N SER A 118 10.45 10.43 4.05
CA SER A 118 11.61 9.68 3.57
C SER A 118 11.27 8.21 3.37
N THR A 119 12.00 7.54 2.47
CA THR A 119 11.82 6.11 2.27
C THR A 119 12.23 5.33 3.51
N GLN A 120 13.18 5.83 4.30
CA GLN A 120 13.58 5.21 5.56
C GLN A 120 12.43 5.18 6.57
N GLU A 121 11.62 6.23 6.62
CA GLU A 121 10.45 6.26 7.51
C GLU A 121 9.42 5.20 7.10
N ILE A 122 9.22 5.03 5.80
CA ILE A 122 8.30 4.01 5.29
C ILE A 122 8.81 2.62 5.62
N ILE A 123 10.08 2.36 5.38
CA ILE A 123 10.73 1.08 5.68
C ILE A 123 10.61 0.76 7.17
N ALA A 124 10.93 1.74 8.02
CA ALA A 124 10.85 1.57 9.47
C ALA A 124 9.42 1.26 9.93
N PHE A 125 8.43 1.95 9.34
CA PHE A 125 7.04 1.68 9.69
C PHE A 125 6.66 0.25 9.34
N ILE A 126 7.02 -0.23 8.16
CA ILE A 126 6.69 -1.59 7.73
C ILE A 126 7.33 -2.61 8.67
N HIS A 127 8.61 -2.44 8.99
CA HIS A 127 9.29 -3.36 9.91
C HIS A 127 8.63 -3.40 11.28
N LYS A 128 8.31 -2.23 11.82
CA LYS A 128 7.67 -2.13 13.13
C LYS A 128 6.28 -2.76 13.12
N ARG A 129 5.51 -2.50 12.08
CA ARG A 129 4.13 -2.99 11.96
C ARG A 129 4.10 -4.52 11.89
N LEU A 130 4.97 -5.11 11.08
CA LEU A 130 4.99 -6.56 10.89
C LEU A 130 5.66 -7.31 12.03
N ALA A 131 6.44 -6.64 12.87
CA ALA A 131 7.02 -7.24 14.07
C ALA A 131 6.01 -7.36 15.21
N GLN A 132 4.88 -6.64 15.14
CA GLN A 132 3.86 -6.67 16.18
C GLN A 132 2.95 -7.88 16.01
N PRO A 133 2.47 -8.49 17.11
CA PRO A 133 1.43 -9.52 17.03
C PRO A 133 0.18 -8.96 16.39
N ARG A 134 -0.45 -9.78 15.56
CA ARG A 134 -1.69 -9.40 14.88
C ARG A 134 -2.87 -10.16 15.44
#